data_42d89e32850e167de3f9f22350249fd2
#
_entry.id   42d89e32850e167de3f9f22350249fd2
#
_cell.length_a   1.000
_cell.length_b   1.000
_cell.length_c   1.000
_cell.angle_alpha   90.00
_cell.angle_beta   90.00
_cell.angle_gamma   90.00
#
_symmetry.space_group_name_H-M   'P 1'
#
loop_
_entity.id
_entity.type
_entity.pdbx_description
1 polymer ?
#
loop_
_entity_poly.entity_id
_entity_poly.type
_entity_poly.pdbx_seq_one_letter_code
_entity_poly.pdbx_strand_id
1 'polypeptide(L)'
;MEIKEFDEIRPYEEGEMKQAFEELINDRQFSLLLKSFVPWLPKSVRNGLLRLAFIGVKTPLDFQLRFMKPIVWHFVRKYTDGLTFEDSSLHTPPYSRYTFVSNHRDIVLDSAFLDVMLNKNGYPTTVEIGIGDNLLIYPWIKRLVRMNKAFTVRRGLTAHEMMRSSQLMSSYIHYAVTQKKENIWIAQREGRAKDSDDRTQESVLKMLSMGCSLKDLNIVPLTISYEFDPCDYLKAQEFQQKRDNPNFKKSKQDDLDNMKTGIFGYKGRVHYQCGTPVNEWIDELQDLPKNEFFKAVAQRMDQEIHRHYRLYPCNYIALDILNSGERRVENGEFATALEDKADTKAAANSKLSTLNSPLNSHYTPSDVTRFEEYLSAQLAKIKIPNKDEAFLRERMLTMYANPLRNYLAAHE
;
A
#
# COMPACT_ATOMS: atom_id res chain seq x y z
N MET A 1 -8.12 -1.63 -31.14
CA MET A 1 -8.90 -2.26 -30.05
C MET A 1 -10.01 -1.30 -29.69
N GLU A 2 -11.26 -1.73 -29.66
CA GLU A 2 -12.36 -0.87 -29.27
C GLU A 2 -12.47 -0.85 -27.74
N ILE A 3 -12.75 0.31 -27.14
CA ILE A 3 -12.87 0.49 -25.69
C ILE A 3 -13.91 -0.46 -25.05
N LYS A 4 -14.92 -0.88 -25.83
CA LYS A 4 -15.98 -1.83 -25.40
C LYS A 4 -15.45 -3.20 -24.98
N GLU A 5 -14.29 -3.62 -25.49
CA GLU A 5 -13.66 -4.89 -25.10
C GLU A 5 -13.29 -4.89 -23.60
N PHE A 6 -13.12 -3.71 -23.01
CA PHE A 6 -12.69 -3.52 -21.63
C PHE A 6 -13.81 -3.13 -20.65
N ASP A 7 -15.09 -3.10 -21.09
CA ASP A 7 -16.21 -2.62 -20.27
C ASP A 7 -16.36 -3.31 -18.91
N GLU A 8 -15.95 -4.58 -18.83
CA GLU A 8 -16.00 -5.35 -17.59
C GLU A 8 -15.01 -4.85 -16.53
N ILE A 9 -13.87 -4.30 -16.95
CA ILE A 9 -12.76 -3.97 -16.04
C ILE A 9 -12.44 -2.49 -15.97
N ARG A 10 -12.65 -1.71 -17.02
CA ARG A 10 -12.24 -0.29 -17.12
C ARG A 10 -12.93 0.64 -16.12
N PRO A 11 -12.36 1.81 -15.82
CA PRO A 11 -13.08 2.93 -15.20
C PRO A 11 -14.30 3.35 -16.04
N TYR A 12 -15.14 4.20 -15.47
CA TYR A 12 -16.21 4.85 -16.24
C TYR A 12 -15.64 5.84 -17.25
N GLU A 13 -16.38 6.05 -18.34
CA GLU A 13 -16.13 7.09 -19.32
C GLU A 13 -16.97 8.35 -19.04
N GLU A 14 -16.67 9.45 -19.73
CA GLU A 14 -17.34 10.76 -19.53
C GLU A 14 -18.87 10.64 -19.54
N GLY A 15 -19.46 9.94 -20.52
CA GLY A 15 -20.90 9.77 -20.65
C GLY A 15 -21.57 8.96 -19.52
N GLU A 16 -20.82 8.14 -18.80
CA GLU A 16 -21.30 7.25 -17.75
C GLU A 16 -21.29 7.90 -16.34
N MET A 17 -20.47 8.95 -16.15
CA MET A 17 -20.20 9.52 -14.82
C MET A 17 -21.44 10.04 -14.11
N LYS A 18 -22.33 10.72 -14.80
CA LYS A 18 -23.55 11.30 -14.20
C LYS A 18 -24.48 10.21 -13.70
N GLN A 19 -24.70 9.17 -14.50
CA GLN A 19 -25.55 8.04 -14.09
C GLN A 19 -24.95 7.29 -12.91
N ALA A 20 -23.66 6.96 -12.97
CA ALA A 20 -22.95 6.27 -11.90
C ALA A 20 -23.03 7.04 -10.58
N PHE A 21 -22.90 8.38 -10.62
CA PHE A 21 -23.03 9.23 -9.45
C PHE A 21 -24.44 9.23 -8.86
N GLU A 22 -25.48 9.37 -9.68
CA GLU A 22 -26.87 9.31 -9.19
C GLU A 22 -27.20 7.95 -8.57
N GLU A 23 -26.72 6.85 -9.17
CA GLU A 23 -26.86 5.52 -8.58
C GLU A 23 -26.12 5.39 -7.25
N LEU A 24 -24.91 5.98 -7.13
CA LEU A 24 -24.11 5.98 -5.91
C LEU A 24 -24.82 6.69 -4.75
N ILE A 25 -25.27 7.94 -4.95
CA ILE A 25 -25.88 8.73 -3.88
C ILE A 25 -27.27 8.21 -3.45
N ASN A 26 -27.93 7.44 -4.31
CA ASN A 26 -29.20 6.80 -4.02
C ASN A 26 -29.04 5.40 -3.40
N ASP A 27 -27.83 4.81 -3.42
CA ASP A 27 -27.56 3.53 -2.79
C ASP A 27 -27.81 3.60 -1.28
N ARG A 28 -28.52 2.58 -0.75
CA ARG A 28 -28.93 2.54 0.66
C ARG A 28 -27.72 2.44 1.60
N GLN A 29 -26.77 1.59 1.29
CA GLN A 29 -25.60 1.35 2.14
C GLN A 29 -24.65 2.55 2.11
N PHE A 30 -24.42 3.15 0.94
CA PHE A 30 -23.67 4.39 0.82
C PHE A 30 -24.36 5.54 1.60
N SER A 31 -25.69 5.64 1.53
CA SER A 31 -26.45 6.62 2.31
C SER A 31 -26.31 6.41 3.82
N LEU A 32 -26.25 5.16 4.31
CA LEU A 32 -25.99 4.85 5.72
C LEU A 32 -24.56 5.22 6.13
N LEU A 33 -23.57 4.93 5.28
CA LEU A 33 -22.18 5.35 5.49
C LEU A 33 -22.09 6.88 5.62
N LEU A 34 -22.69 7.62 4.71
CA LEU A 34 -22.70 9.09 4.78
C LEU A 34 -23.41 9.61 6.03
N LYS A 35 -24.49 8.94 6.47
CA LYS A 35 -25.18 9.27 7.71
C LYS A 35 -24.30 9.10 8.94
N SER A 36 -23.36 8.14 8.95
CA SER A 36 -22.42 7.97 10.08
C SER A 36 -21.43 9.12 10.24
N PHE A 37 -21.11 9.83 9.15
CA PHE A 37 -20.23 11.02 9.19
C PHE A 37 -20.97 12.32 9.52
N VAL A 38 -22.22 12.46 9.05
CA VAL A 38 -23.04 13.66 9.25
C VAL A 38 -24.47 13.28 9.67
N PRO A 39 -24.63 12.74 10.91
CA PRO A 39 -25.90 12.15 11.37
C PRO A 39 -27.05 13.15 11.47
N TRP A 40 -26.72 14.42 11.70
CA TRP A 40 -27.66 15.52 11.85
C TRP A 40 -28.24 16.05 10.52
N LEU A 41 -27.63 15.66 9.37
CA LEU A 41 -28.04 16.18 8.07
C LEU A 41 -29.06 15.25 7.38
N PRO A 42 -30.28 15.74 7.03
CA PRO A 42 -31.28 14.95 6.31
C PRO A 42 -30.74 14.43 4.96
N LYS A 43 -31.21 13.25 4.52
CA LYS A 43 -30.76 12.61 3.28
C LYS A 43 -30.93 13.52 2.06
N SER A 44 -32.05 14.25 1.97
CA SER A 44 -32.33 15.16 0.85
C SER A 44 -31.28 16.29 0.75
N VAL A 45 -30.99 16.92 1.88
CA VAL A 45 -30.00 18.01 1.96
C VAL A 45 -28.60 17.47 1.64
N ARG A 46 -28.22 16.34 2.21
CA ARG A 46 -26.94 15.66 1.97
C ARG A 46 -26.76 15.32 0.48
N ASN A 47 -27.77 14.72 -0.17
CA ASN A 47 -27.72 14.41 -1.59
C ASN A 47 -27.72 15.68 -2.44
N GLY A 48 -28.41 16.74 -2.03
CA GLY A 48 -28.37 18.05 -2.68
C GLY A 48 -26.96 18.66 -2.67
N LEU A 49 -26.28 18.65 -1.53
CA LEU A 49 -24.90 19.11 -1.39
C LEU A 49 -23.93 18.29 -2.24
N LEU A 50 -24.10 16.95 -2.28
CA LEU A 50 -23.28 16.10 -3.13
C LEU A 50 -23.48 16.39 -4.61
N ARG A 51 -24.72 16.63 -5.08
CA ARG A 51 -25.00 17.04 -6.45
C ARG A 51 -24.37 18.40 -6.78
N LEU A 52 -24.41 19.33 -5.83
CA LEU A 52 -23.77 20.63 -6.00
C LEU A 52 -22.25 20.48 -6.14
N ALA A 53 -21.62 19.64 -5.29
CA ALA A 53 -20.19 19.35 -5.37
C ALA A 53 -19.80 18.61 -6.67
N PHE A 54 -20.74 17.88 -7.27
CA PHE A 54 -20.52 17.13 -8.52
C PHE A 54 -20.71 17.98 -9.78
N ILE A 55 -21.18 19.22 -9.65
CA ILE A 55 -21.32 20.12 -10.80
C ILE A 55 -19.94 20.32 -11.48
N GLY A 56 -19.89 20.08 -12.80
CA GLY A 56 -18.68 20.17 -13.59
C GLY A 56 -17.73 18.98 -13.51
N VAL A 57 -18.12 17.90 -12.81
CA VAL A 57 -17.42 16.60 -12.87
C VAL A 57 -17.95 15.85 -14.09
N LYS A 58 -17.15 15.76 -15.13
CA LYS A 58 -17.49 15.07 -16.38
C LYS A 58 -16.72 13.77 -16.56
N THR A 59 -15.47 13.77 -16.13
CA THR A 59 -14.53 12.65 -16.31
C THR A 59 -14.12 12.05 -14.95
N PRO A 60 -13.60 10.82 -14.93
CA PRO A 60 -12.97 10.25 -13.72
C PRO A 60 -11.82 11.12 -13.18
N LEU A 61 -11.06 11.79 -14.05
CA LEU A 61 -10.02 12.73 -13.62
C LEU A 61 -10.63 13.94 -12.89
N ASP A 62 -11.73 14.52 -13.40
CA ASP A 62 -12.44 15.58 -12.67
C ASP A 62 -12.90 15.11 -11.30
N PHE A 63 -13.40 13.87 -11.21
CA PHE A 63 -13.83 13.29 -9.94
C PHE A 63 -12.65 13.18 -8.96
N GLN A 64 -11.51 12.68 -9.39
CA GLN A 64 -10.32 12.62 -8.54
C GLN A 64 -9.87 14.02 -8.10
N LEU A 65 -9.79 14.98 -9.01
CA LEU A 65 -9.23 16.30 -8.71
C LEU A 65 -10.20 17.22 -7.94
N ARG A 66 -11.49 17.16 -8.23
CA ARG A 66 -12.48 18.07 -7.62
C ARG A 66 -13.15 17.48 -6.40
N PHE A 67 -13.39 16.15 -6.40
CA PHE A 67 -14.14 15.47 -5.33
C PHE A 67 -13.21 14.73 -4.36
N MET A 68 -12.32 13.87 -4.84
CA MET A 68 -11.48 13.06 -3.99
C MET A 68 -10.27 13.79 -3.41
N LYS A 69 -9.59 14.62 -4.20
CA LYS A 69 -8.38 15.35 -3.77
C LYS A 69 -8.56 16.17 -2.48
N PRO A 70 -9.65 16.95 -2.27
CA PRO A 70 -9.87 17.63 -0.98
C PRO A 70 -9.98 16.68 0.20
N ILE A 71 -10.63 15.52 0.02
CA ILE A 71 -10.80 14.48 1.03
C ILE A 71 -9.43 13.86 1.36
N VAL A 72 -8.65 13.52 0.34
CA VAL A 72 -7.30 12.94 0.52
C VAL A 72 -6.38 13.92 1.25
N TRP A 73 -6.38 15.22 0.88
CA TRP A 73 -5.61 16.23 1.61
C TRP A 73 -6.08 16.43 3.04
N HIS A 74 -7.38 16.24 3.34
CA HIS A 74 -7.86 16.22 4.72
C HIS A 74 -7.24 15.04 5.49
N PHE A 75 -7.16 13.85 4.89
CA PHE A 75 -6.52 12.68 5.52
C PHE A 75 -5.01 12.90 5.71
N VAL A 76 -4.31 13.47 4.73
CA VAL A 76 -2.89 13.84 4.86
C VAL A 76 -2.70 14.74 6.08
N ARG A 77 -3.45 15.84 6.18
CA ARG A 77 -3.31 16.78 7.31
C ARG A 77 -3.67 16.20 8.67
N LYS A 78 -4.60 15.25 8.72
CA LYS A 78 -5.13 14.74 10.00
C LYS A 78 -4.39 13.49 10.50
N TYR A 79 -3.89 12.67 9.59
CA TYR A 79 -3.38 11.34 9.94
C TYR A 79 -1.93 11.10 9.50
N THR A 80 -1.23 12.15 9.03
CA THR A 80 0.20 12.09 8.73
C THR A 80 0.94 13.32 9.25
N ASP A 81 2.25 13.19 9.45
CA ASP A 81 3.16 14.31 9.76
C ASP A 81 3.75 14.93 8.49
N GLY A 82 3.22 14.57 7.34
CA GLY A 82 3.59 15.08 6.03
C GLY A 82 3.65 13.99 4.98
N LEU A 83 3.40 14.41 3.74
CA LEU A 83 3.47 13.58 2.54
C LEU A 83 4.44 14.23 1.55
N THR A 84 5.46 13.47 1.15
CA THR A 84 6.51 13.89 0.22
C THR A 84 6.63 12.94 -0.96
N PHE A 85 7.12 13.45 -2.09
CA PHE A 85 7.28 12.70 -3.33
C PHE A 85 8.58 13.13 -4.01
N GLU A 86 9.35 12.13 -4.48
CA GLU A 86 10.61 12.31 -5.18
C GLU A 86 10.58 11.55 -6.51
N ASP A 87 10.77 12.27 -7.60
CA ASP A 87 10.72 11.76 -8.98
C ASP A 87 11.95 12.16 -9.82
N SER A 88 13.05 12.51 -9.16
CA SER A 88 14.30 12.94 -9.82
C SER A 88 14.94 11.88 -10.73
N SER A 89 14.60 10.60 -10.52
CA SER A 89 15.01 9.51 -11.40
C SER A 89 14.28 9.49 -12.75
N LEU A 90 13.19 10.24 -12.89
CA LEU A 90 12.42 10.32 -14.12
C LEU A 90 13.00 11.40 -15.03
N HIS A 91 13.94 11.01 -15.91
CA HIS A 91 14.60 11.93 -16.85
C HIS A 91 13.71 12.38 -18.01
N THR A 92 12.55 11.76 -18.18
CA THR A 92 11.60 12.09 -19.24
C THR A 92 10.70 13.24 -18.79
N PRO A 93 10.36 14.17 -19.67
CA PRO A 93 9.44 15.26 -19.33
C PRO A 93 8.12 14.73 -18.74
N PRO A 94 7.39 15.51 -17.92
CA PRO A 94 6.13 15.11 -17.27
C PRO A 94 4.99 14.75 -18.26
N TYR A 95 5.28 14.74 -19.56
CA TYR A 95 4.35 14.33 -20.64
C TYR A 95 4.37 12.83 -20.94
N SER A 96 5.38 12.08 -20.48
CA SER A 96 5.38 10.62 -20.56
C SER A 96 4.33 10.01 -19.62
N ARG A 97 3.86 8.83 -19.95
CA ARG A 97 2.96 8.05 -19.11
C ARG A 97 3.71 6.89 -18.51
N TYR A 98 3.41 6.58 -17.27
CA TYR A 98 4.15 5.61 -16.48
C TYR A 98 3.22 4.55 -15.93
N THR A 99 3.72 3.33 -15.83
CA THR A 99 3.14 2.27 -14.99
C THR A 99 3.93 2.20 -13.69
N PHE A 100 3.42 2.83 -12.65
CA PHE A 100 4.00 2.77 -11.31
C PHE A 100 3.72 1.42 -10.69
N VAL A 101 4.76 0.66 -10.41
CA VAL A 101 4.69 -0.65 -9.73
C VAL A 101 5.35 -0.51 -8.37
N SER A 102 4.58 -0.64 -7.29
CA SER A 102 5.07 -0.33 -5.95
C SER A 102 4.92 -1.47 -4.95
N ASN A 103 5.69 -1.40 -3.86
CA ASN A 103 5.32 -2.07 -2.63
C ASN A 103 3.97 -1.53 -2.13
N HIS A 104 3.32 -2.24 -1.20
CA HIS A 104 1.92 -1.95 -0.84
C HIS A 104 1.73 -1.86 0.68
N ARG A 105 1.41 -0.67 1.18
CA ARG A 105 1.25 -0.38 2.62
C ARG A 105 -0.22 -0.26 3.03
N ASP A 106 -1.02 0.47 2.27
CA ASP A 106 -2.42 0.77 2.57
C ASP A 106 -3.33 0.39 1.40
N ILE A 107 -4.46 -0.27 1.69
CA ILE A 107 -5.39 -0.76 0.65
C ILE A 107 -5.96 0.39 -0.19
N VAL A 108 -6.16 1.56 0.41
CA VAL A 108 -6.87 2.68 -0.22
C VAL A 108 -5.97 3.87 -0.47
N LEU A 109 -5.10 4.18 0.50
CA LEU A 109 -4.37 5.45 0.48
C LEU A 109 -3.10 5.43 -0.36
N ASP A 110 -2.51 4.27 -0.68
CA ASP A 110 -1.29 4.23 -1.48
C ASP A 110 -1.48 4.90 -2.85
N SER A 111 -2.50 4.52 -3.58
CA SER A 111 -2.82 5.15 -4.87
C SER A 111 -3.40 6.57 -4.71
N ALA A 112 -4.21 6.80 -3.66
CA ALA A 112 -4.81 8.11 -3.44
C ALA A 112 -3.76 9.19 -3.06
N PHE A 113 -2.74 8.83 -2.28
CA PHE A 113 -1.63 9.72 -1.98
C PHE A 113 -0.75 9.97 -3.22
N LEU A 114 -0.53 8.94 -4.04
CA LEU A 114 0.16 9.11 -5.32
C LEU A 114 -0.60 10.10 -6.23
N ASP A 115 -1.92 9.96 -6.37
CA ASP A 115 -2.75 10.87 -7.18
C ASP A 115 -2.58 12.34 -6.80
N VAL A 116 -2.64 12.64 -5.49
CA VAL A 116 -2.51 14.04 -5.05
C VAL A 116 -1.08 14.56 -5.21
N MET A 117 -0.07 13.69 -5.13
CA MET A 117 1.33 14.08 -5.33
C MET A 117 1.65 14.28 -6.81
N LEU A 118 1.19 13.41 -7.71
CA LEU A 118 1.32 13.62 -9.15
C LEU A 118 0.68 14.97 -9.58
N ASN A 119 -0.54 15.21 -9.10
CA ASN A 119 -1.21 16.49 -9.40
C ASN A 119 -0.46 17.69 -8.80
N LYS A 120 0.08 17.59 -7.58
CA LYS A 120 0.86 18.65 -6.94
C LYS A 120 2.16 18.96 -7.70
N ASN A 121 2.78 17.93 -8.31
CA ASN A 121 4.04 18.05 -9.05
C ASN A 121 3.83 18.34 -10.55
N GLY A 122 2.62 18.70 -10.95
CA GLY A 122 2.33 19.19 -12.31
C GLY A 122 2.16 18.09 -13.37
N TYR A 123 1.98 16.84 -12.97
CA TYR A 123 1.65 15.78 -13.92
C TYR A 123 0.29 16.04 -14.57
N PRO A 124 0.16 15.83 -15.88
CA PRO A 124 -1.07 16.17 -16.60
C PRO A 124 -2.25 15.25 -16.26
N THR A 125 -1.98 14.07 -15.71
CA THR A 125 -3.00 13.14 -15.22
C THR A 125 -2.52 12.41 -13.96
N THR A 126 -3.45 11.85 -13.22
CA THR A 126 -3.26 10.97 -12.08
C THR A 126 -3.10 9.52 -12.55
N VAL A 127 -3.21 8.52 -11.65
CA VAL A 127 -3.15 7.12 -12.05
C VAL A 127 -4.54 6.50 -12.25
N GLU A 128 -4.64 5.54 -13.16
CA GLU A 128 -5.67 4.51 -13.12
C GLU A 128 -5.21 3.39 -12.17
N ILE A 129 -6.11 2.93 -11.32
CA ILE A 129 -5.78 2.13 -10.13
C ILE A 129 -6.22 0.69 -10.33
N GLY A 130 -5.27 -0.26 -10.27
CA GLY A 130 -5.60 -1.69 -10.29
C GLY A 130 -6.16 -2.16 -8.95
N ILE A 131 -7.46 -2.50 -8.88
CA ILE A 131 -8.12 -2.95 -7.64
C ILE A 131 -8.63 -4.38 -7.78
N GLY A 132 -8.29 -5.25 -6.81
CA GLY A 132 -8.82 -6.61 -6.75
C GLY A 132 -10.33 -6.63 -6.50
N ASP A 133 -11.06 -7.46 -7.25
CA ASP A 133 -12.52 -7.60 -7.17
C ASP A 133 -13.00 -8.12 -5.80
N ASN A 134 -12.16 -8.82 -5.06
CA ASN A 134 -12.43 -9.24 -3.68
C ASN A 134 -12.70 -8.07 -2.73
N LEU A 135 -12.23 -6.85 -3.07
CA LEU A 135 -12.47 -5.64 -2.30
C LEU A 135 -13.78 -4.94 -2.67
N LEU A 136 -14.39 -5.30 -3.80
CA LEU A 136 -15.63 -4.72 -4.32
C LEU A 136 -16.88 -5.39 -3.72
N ILE A 137 -16.91 -5.49 -2.39
CA ILE A 137 -17.88 -6.25 -1.61
C ILE A 137 -19.32 -5.76 -1.82
N TYR A 138 -19.49 -4.44 -2.03
CA TYR A 138 -20.78 -3.80 -2.22
C TYR A 138 -20.86 -3.08 -3.57
N PRO A 139 -22.03 -3.05 -4.23
CA PRO A 139 -22.20 -2.37 -5.52
C PRO A 139 -21.78 -0.89 -5.50
N TRP A 140 -22.02 -0.19 -4.40
CA TRP A 140 -21.61 1.21 -4.25
C TRP A 140 -20.10 1.40 -4.22
N ILE A 141 -19.34 0.44 -3.65
CA ILE A 141 -17.88 0.47 -3.67
C ILE A 141 -17.39 0.34 -5.11
N LYS A 142 -17.93 -0.62 -5.87
CA LYS A 142 -17.56 -0.81 -7.29
C LYS A 142 -17.83 0.46 -8.10
N ARG A 143 -18.98 1.12 -7.88
CA ARG A 143 -19.27 2.39 -8.55
C ARG A 143 -18.27 3.50 -8.17
N LEU A 144 -18.06 3.68 -6.87
CA LEU A 144 -17.16 4.72 -6.36
C LEU A 144 -15.75 4.57 -6.93
N VAL A 145 -15.17 3.36 -6.90
CA VAL A 145 -13.80 3.14 -7.37
C VAL A 145 -13.69 3.28 -8.88
N ARG A 146 -14.68 2.83 -9.68
CA ARG A 146 -14.69 3.04 -11.12
C ARG A 146 -14.82 4.53 -11.50
N MET A 147 -15.57 5.31 -10.73
CA MET A 147 -15.59 6.78 -10.85
C MET A 147 -14.23 7.39 -10.51
N ASN A 148 -13.48 6.74 -9.61
CA ASN A 148 -12.14 7.16 -9.17
C ASN A 148 -11.02 6.53 -10.01
N LYS A 149 -11.23 6.33 -11.31
CA LYS A 149 -10.26 5.78 -12.27
C LYS A 149 -9.77 4.35 -11.93
N ALA A 150 -10.52 3.55 -11.16
CA ALA A 150 -10.09 2.19 -10.91
C ALA A 150 -10.51 1.21 -11.99
N PHE A 151 -9.59 0.33 -12.41
CA PHE A 151 -9.89 -0.86 -13.17
C PHE A 151 -9.84 -2.11 -12.29
N THR A 152 -10.62 -3.13 -12.66
CA THR A 152 -10.83 -4.32 -11.83
C THR A 152 -9.84 -5.43 -12.19
N VAL A 153 -9.13 -5.93 -11.18
CA VAL A 153 -8.27 -7.12 -11.23
C VAL A 153 -9.07 -8.31 -10.70
N ARG A 154 -9.40 -9.26 -11.56
CA ARG A 154 -10.17 -10.46 -11.18
C ARG A 154 -9.31 -11.43 -10.38
N ARG A 155 -9.87 -12.05 -9.35
CA ARG A 155 -9.22 -13.01 -8.46
C ARG A 155 -10.04 -14.29 -8.28
N GLY A 156 -9.39 -15.33 -7.74
CA GLY A 156 -10.09 -16.59 -7.43
C GLY A 156 -10.57 -17.37 -8.64
N LEU A 157 -9.94 -17.17 -9.78
CA LEU A 157 -10.28 -17.79 -11.08
C LEU A 157 -9.61 -19.15 -11.26
N THR A 158 -10.19 -20.00 -12.12
CA THR A 158 -9.51 -21.18 -12.63
C THR A 158 -8.29 -20.78 -13.48
N ALA A 159 -7.36 -21.71 -13.73
CA ALA A 159 -6.14 -21.42 -14.51
C ALA A 159 -6.45 -20.84 -15.91
N HIS A 160 -7.47 -21.38 -16.59
CA HIS A 160 -7.88 -20.90 -17.91
C HIS A 160 -8.49 -19.49 -17.85
N GLU A 161 -9.38 -19.24 -16.89
CA GLU A 161 -9.99 -17.92 -16.69
C GLU A 161 -8.95 -16.88 -16.26
N MET A 162 -7.98 -17.29 -15.42
CA MET A 162 -6.88 -16.43 -14.99
C MET A 162 -6.03 -15.97 -16.18
N MET A 163 -5.71 -16.88 -17.11
CA MET A 163 -4.93 -16.52 -18.30
C MET A 163 -5.69 -15.52 -19.17
N ARG A 164 -6.98 -15.76 -19.44
CA ARG A 164 -7.83 -14.85 -20.22
C ARG A 164 -7.97 -13.48 -19.53
N SER A 165 -8.21 -13.48 -18.23
CA SER A 165 -8.32 -12.23 -17.43
C SER A 165 -7.01 -11.46 -17.41
N SER A 166 -5.87 -12.15 -17.28
CA SER A 166 -4.55 -11.54 -17.32
C SER A 166 -4.24 -10.92 -18.67
N GLN A 167 -4.60 -11.60 -19.77
CA GLN A 167 -4.43 -11.05 -21.12
C GLN A 167 -5.30 -9.81 -21.34
N LEU A 168 -6.58 -9.87 -20.94
CA LEU A 168 -7.48 -8.71 -21.02
C LEU A 168 -6.93 -7.51 -20.25
N MET A 169 -6.44 -7.74 -19.03
CA MET A 169 -5.87 -6.69 -18.17
C MET A 169 -4.57 -6.13 -18.76
N SER A 170 -3.67 -6.98 -19.26
CA SER A 170 -2.45 -6.54 -19.93
C SER A 170 -2.76 -5.68 -21.15
N SER A 171 -3.69 -6.11 -21.99
CA SER A 171 -4.15 -5.35 -23.15
C SER A 171 -4.77 -4.00 -22.75
N TYR A 172 -5.54 -3.99 -21.64
CA TYR A 172 -6.12 -2.75 -21.11
C TYR A 172 -5.04 -1.77 -20.63
N ILE A 173 -4.07 -2.25 -19.86
CA ILE A 173 -2.97 -1.41 -19.34
C ILE A 173 -2.17 -0.82 -20.52
N HIS A 174 -1.85 -1.64 -21.52
CA HIS A 174 -1.18 -1.16 -22.73
C HIS A 174 -2.00 -0.08 -23.46
N TYR A 175 -3.31 -0.31 -23.63
CA TYR A 175 -4.23 0.69 -24.20
C TYR A 175 -4.26 1.98 -23.37
N ALA A 176 -4.36 1.89 -22.05
CA ALA A 176 -4.42 3.02 -21.16
C ALA A 176 -3.14 3.89 -21.23
N VAL A 177 -1.96 3.26 -21.23
CA VAL A 177 -0.67 3.98 -21.30
C VAL A 177 -0.44 4.55 -22.69
N THR A 178 -0.64 3.77 -23.75
CA THR A 178 -0.21 4.14 -25.11
C THR A 178 -1.24 4.96 -25.89
N GLN A 179 -2.53 4.69 -25.72
CA GLN A 179 -3.62 5.31 -26.49
C GLN A 179 -4.40 6.33 -25.64
N LYS A 180 -4.88 5.91 -24.48
CA LYS A 180 -5.65 6.78 -23.58
C LYS A 180 -4.78 7.84 -22.89
N LYS A 181 -3.47 7.64 -22.86
CA LYS A 181 -2.48 8.53 -22.25
C LYS A 181 -2.70 8.72 -20.75
N GLU A 182 -2.93 7.64 -20.04
CA GLU A 182 -3.09 7.57 -18.59
C GLU A 182 -1.88 6.95 -17.91
N ASN A 183 -1.58 7.38 -16.68
CA ASN A 183 -0.68 6.65 -15.81
C ASN A 183 -1.42 5.48 -15.17
N ILE A 184 -0.68 4.43 -14.82
CA ILE A 184 -1.21 3.24 -14.12
C ILE A 184 -0.53 3.11 -12.76
N TRP A 185 -1.27 2.68 -11.76
CA TRP A 185 -0.71 2.17 -10.52
C TRP A 185 -1.15 0.73 -10.26
N ILE A 186 -0.20 -0.12 -9.97
CA ILE A 186 -0.41 -1.51 -9.58
C ILE A 186 0.59 -1.91 -8.50
N ALA A 187 0.15 -2.73 -7.54
CA ALA A 187 1.05 -3.29 -6.54
C ALA A 187 1.97 -4.35 -7.17
N GLN A 188 3.23 -4.43 -6.72
CA GLN A 188 4.23 -5.40 -7.19
C GLN A 188 3.88 -6.85 -6.88
N ARG A 189 2.86 -7.09 -6.05
CA ARG A 189 2.41 -8.41 -5.63
C ARG A 189 0.93 -8.44 -5.32
N GLU A 190 0.40 -9.65 -5.24
CA GLU A 190 -0.95 -9.84 -4.73
C GLU A 190 -1.00 -9.60 -3.21
N GLY A 191 -1.79 -8.60 -2.81
CA GLY A 191 -1.94 -8.18 -1.42
C GLY A 191 -0.69 -7.52 -0.82
N ARG A 192 -0.80 -7.08 0.43
CA ARG A 192 0.29 -6.42 1.17
C ARG A 192 1.20 -7.44 1.84
N ALA A 193 2.52 -7.22 1.82
CA ALA A 193 3.44 -7.94 2.68
C ALA A 193 3.15 -7.57 4.15
N LYS A 194 2.86 -8.57 4.98
CA LYS A 194 2.46 -8.33 6.37
C LYS A 194 3.62 -8.08 7.31
N ASP A 195 4.77 -8.58 6.93
CA ASP A 195 6.06 -8.38 7.61
C ASP A 195 6.90 -7.27 7.01
N SER A 196 6.36 -6.57 6.00
CA SER A 196 7.06 -5.53 5.23
C SER A 196 8.32 -6.03 4.49
N ASP A 197 8.47 -7.35 4.30
CA ASP A 197 9.41 -7.91 3.31
C ASP A 197 8.72 -7.93 1.94
N ASP A 198 8.76 -6.78 1.30
CA ASP A 198 8.10 -6.59 0.02
C ASP A 198 8.94 -7.17 -1.11
N ARG A 199 8.37 -8.11 -1.89
CA ARG A 199 9.00 -8.78 -3.03
C ARG A 199 8.10 -8.73 -4.26
N THR A 200 8.69 -8.43 -5.40
CA THR A 200 7.99 -8.42 -6.69
C THR A 200 7.64 -9.85 -7.12
N GLN A 201 6.37 -10.09 -7.37
CA GLN A 201 5.94 -11.38 -7.90
C GLN A 201 6.15 -11.43 -9.42
N GLU A 202 6.88 -12.44 -9.88
CA GLU A 202 7.07 -12.69 -11.33
C GLU A 202 5.75 -12.79 -12.09
N SER A 203 4.70 -13.30 -11.44
CA SER A 203 3.36 -13.42 -12.05
C SER A 203 2.77 -12.06 -12.44
N VAL A 204 3.08 -10.98 -11.71
CA VAL A 204 2.67 -9.62 -12.06
C VAL A 204 3.39 -9.17 -13.33
N LEU A 205 4.69 -9.39 -13.44
CA LEU A 205 5.47 -9.04 -14.62
C LEU A 205 5.06 -9.87 -15.85
N LYS A 206 4.86 -11.17 -15.65
CA LYS A 206 4.35 -12.08 -16.70
C LYS A 206 2.99 -11.62 -17.19
N MET A 207 2.09 -11.25 -16.30
CA MET A 207 0.79 -10.69 -16.65
C MET A 207 0.94 -9.39 -17.44
N LEU A 208 1.75 -8.45 -16.99
CA LEU A 208 1.98 -7.17 -17.68
C LEU A 208 2.54 -7.38 -19.10
N SER A 209 3.33 -8.41 -19.34
CA SER A 209 3.95 -8.72 -20.64
C SER A 209 3.08 -9.55 -21.59
N MET A 210 1.86 -9.94 -21.24
CA MET A 210 1.03 -10.81 -22.08
C MET A 210 0.52 -10.13 -23.35
N GLY A 211 0.27 -8.83 -23.32
CA GLY A 211 -0.29 -8.06 -24.45
C GLY A 211 0.73 -7.14 -25.13
N CYS A 212 1.93 -6.95 -24.55
CA CYS A 212 2.93 -6.01 -25.04
C CYS A 212 4.30 -6.27 -24.38
N SER A 213 5.34 -5.61 -24.86
CA SER A 213 6.63 -5.58 -24.17
C SER A 213 6.53 -4.81 -22.86
N LEU A 214 7.29 -5.21 -21.83
CA LEU A 214 7.40 -4.42 -20.59
C LEU A 214 7.92 -3.00 -20.86
N LYS A 215 8.73 -2.80 -21.91
CA LYS A 215 9.20 -1.48 -22.36
C LYS A 215 8.06 -0.55 -22.78
N ASP A 216 7.02 -1.09 -23.43
CA ASP A 216 5.89 -0.29 -23.91
C ASP A 216 5.06 0.30 -22.77
N LEU A 217 5.19 -0.27 -21.58
CA LEU A 217 4.46 0.15 -20.38
C LEU A 217 5.17 1.24 -19.57
N ASN A 218 6.42 1.54 -19.90
CA ASN A 218 7.22 2.54 -19.20
C ASN A 218 7.15 2.36 -17.68
N ILE A 219 7.53 1.16 -17.21
CA ILE A 219 7.39 0.75 -15.81
C ILE A 219 8.38 1.51 -14.94
N VAL A 220 7.86 2.08 -13.84
CA VAL A 220 8.66 2.76 -12.81
C VAL A 220 8.48 2.02 -11.48
N PRO A 221 9.55 1.42 -10.92
CA PRO A 221 9.54 0.94 -9.55
C PRO A 221 9.26 2.12 -8.60
N LEU A 222 8.22 2.01 -7.78
CA LEU A 222 7.84 3.09 -6.87
C LEU A 222 7.94 2.60 -5.42
N THR A 223 8.72 3.29 -4.62
CA THR A 223 8.86 2.99 -3.20
C THR A 223 7.88 3.82 -2.37
N ILE A 224 7.14 3.15 -1.49
CA ILE A 224 6.24 3.77 -0.52
C ILE A 224 6.75 3.49 0.89
N SER A 225 7.12 4.53 1.61
CA SER A 225 7.61 4.46 2.99
C SER A 225 6.66 5.15 3.95
N TYR A 226 6.12 4.41 4.92
CA TYR A 226 5.34 4.92 6.03
C TYR A 226 6.15 4.81 7.31
N GLU A 227 6.23 5.87 8.11
CA GLU A 227 6.90 5.82 9.42
C GLU A 227 6.18 4.83 10.35
N PHE A 228 4.85 4.89 10.40
CA PHE A 228 4.01 3.96 11.14
C PHE A 228 2.98 3.31 10.22
N ASP A 229 2.82 2.00 10.34
CA ASP A 229 1.76 1.26 9.63
C ASP A 229 0.55 1.14 10.55
N PRO A 230 -0.56 1.85 10.30
CA PRO A 230 -1.71 1.81 11.19
C PRO A 230 -2.38 0.44 11.29
N CYS A 231 -2.09 -0.47 10.36
CA CYS A 231 -2.59 -1.84 10.33
C CYS A 231 -1.62 -2.87 10.93
N ASP A 232 -0.52 -2.44 11.54
CA ASP A 232 0.53 -3.32 12.07
C ASP A 232 -0.01 -4.37 13.05
N TYR A 233 -0.83 -3.94 14.03
CA TYR A 233 -1.46 -4.84 15.00
C TYR A 233 -2.43 -5.83 14.35
N LEU A 234 -3.15 -5.46 13.29
CA LEU A 234 -4.02 -6.38 12.54
C LEU A 234 -3.21 -7.41 11.76
N LYS A 235 -2.06 -6.99 11.22
CA LYS A 235 -1.13 -7.88 10.53
C LYS A 235 -0.47 -8.86 11.51
N ALA A 236 -0.02 -8.38 12.68
CA ALA A 236 0.52 -9.21 13.74
C ALA A 236 -0.53 -10.21 14.27
N GLN A 237 -1.76 -9.76 14.50
CA GLN A 237 -2.89 -10.61 14.88
C GLN A 237 -3.12 -11.74 13.88
N GLU A 238 -3.09 -11.44 12.58
CA GLU A 238 -3.27 -12.44 11.53
C GLU A 238 -2.14 -13.49 11.54
N PHE A 239 -0.88 -13.08 11.84
CA PHE A 239 0.21 -14.03 12.01
C PHE A 239 -0.07 -15.02 13.15
N GLN A 240 -0.50 -14.55 14.30
CA GLN A 240 -0.84 -15.44 15.41
C GLN A 240 -2.03 -16.33 15.08
N GLN A 241 -3.10 -15.78 14.51
CA GLN A 241 -4.28 -16.56 14.14
C GLN A 241 -3.96 -17.68 13.13
N LYS A 242 -3.04 -17.44 12.20
CA LYS A 242 -2.56 -18.46 11.25
C LYS A 242 -1.63 -19.47 11.90
N ARG A 243 -0.79 -19.06 12.83
CA ARG A 243 0.07 -19.95 13.62
C ARG A 243 -0.78 -20.93 14.45
N ASP A 244 -1.80 -20.40 15.13
CA ASP A 244 -2.63 -21.15 16.05
C ASP A 244 -3.70 -21.98 15.33
N ASN A 245 -4.11 -21.58 14.12
CA ASN A 245 -5.07 -22.28 13.27
C ASN A 245 -4.65 -22.25 11.79
N PRO A 246 -4.04 -23.33 11.26
CA PRO A 246 -3.63 -23.42 9.86
C PRO A 246 -4.77 -23.23 8.84
N ASN A 247 -6.02 -23.45 9.25
CA ASN A 247 -7.20 -23.26 8.41
C ASN A 247 -7.79 -21.84 8.50
N PHE A 248 -7.15 -20.93 9.23
CA PHE A 248 -7.63 -19.57 9.38
C PHE A 248 -7.70 -18.86 8.02
N LYS A 249 -8.86 -18.31 7.72
CA LYS A 249 -9.10 -17.47 6.55
C LYS A 249 -9.71 -16.14 6.98
N LYS A 250 -9.23 -15.07 6.41
CA LYS A 250 -9.81 -13.75 6.59
C LYS A 250 -11.26 -13.71 6.14
N SER A 251 -12.08 -13.04 6.91
CA SER A 251 -13.44 -12.66 6.54
C SER A 251 -13.47 -11.37 5.70
N LYS A 252 -14.59 -11.10 5.04
CA LYS A 252 -14.83 -9.82 4.38
C LYS A 252 -14.83 -8.65 5.36
N GLN A 253 -15.21 -8.89 6.61
CA GLN A 253 -15.18 -7.88 7.67
C GLN A 253 -13.76 -7.49 8.03
N ASP A 254 -12.82 -8.44 8.07
CA ASP A 254 -11.42 -8.15 8.33
C ASP A 254 -10.81 -7.21 7.27
N ASP A 255 -11.22 -7.37 5.99
CA ASP A 255 -10.77 -6.47 4.93
C ASP A 255 -11.35 -5.06 5.09
N LEU A 256 -12.63 -4.93 5.48
CA LEU A 256 -13.25 -3.64 5.78
C LEU A 256 -12.59 -2.96 6.99
N ASP A 257 -12.28 -3.71 8.04
CA ASP A 257 -11.61 -3.19 9.22
C ASP A 257 -10.17 -2.75 8.91
N ASN A 258 -9.48 -3.48 8.05
CA ASN A 258 -8.17 -3.07 7.54
C ASN A 258 -8.26 -1.78 6.71
N MET A 259 -9.22 -1.65 5.79
CA MET A 259 -9.42 -0.41 5.03
C MET A 259 -9.71 0.78 5.96
N LYS A 260 -10.65 0.60 6.90
CA LYS A 260 -11.00 1.64 7.87
C LYS A 260 -9.80 2.05 8.74
N THR A 261 -9.06 1.07 9.26
CA THR A 261 -7.86 1.31 10.07
C THR A 261 -6.78 2.01 9.26
N GLY A 262 -6.56 1.61 8.01
CA GLY A 262 -5.63 2.26 7.09
C GLY A 262 -5.99 3.72 6.85
N ILE A 263 -7.25 4.01 6.50
CA ILE A 263 -7.70 5.37 6.20
C ILE A 263 -7.56 6.31 7.41
N PHE A 264 -8.01 5.88 8.59
CA PHE A 264 -8.15 6.73 9.77
C PHE A 264 -7.03 6.58 10.81
N GLY A 265 -6.08 5.67 10.60
CA GLY A 265 -4.96 5.47 11.51
C GLY A 265 -3.82 6.46 11.24
N TYR A 266 -3.08 6.79 12.30
CA TYR A 266 -1.91 7.65 12.22
C TYR A 266 -0.74 6.94 11.52
N LYS A 267 -0.05 7.66 10.62
CA LYS A 267 1.01 7.10 9.75
C LYS A 267 2.39 7.72 9.96
N GLY A 268 2.50 8.77 10.80
CA GLY A 268 3.73 9.55 10.87
C GLY A 268 4.04 10.19 9.52
N ARG A 269 5.30 10.24 9.16
CA ARG A 269 5.77 10.76 7.88
C ARG A 269 5.55 9.72 6.78
N VAL A 270 5.13 10.18 5.60
CA VAL A 270 4.90 9.34 4.42
C VAL A 270 5.74 9.86 3.26
N HIS A 271 6.44 8.96 2.58
CA HIS A 271 7.30 9.30 1.45
C HIS A 271 7.10 8.35 0.29
N TYR A 272 7.06 8.92 -0.90
CA TYR A 272 7.04 8.20 -2.18
C TYR A 272 8.29 8.56 -2.95
N GLN A 273 8.97 7.56 -3.51
CA GLN A 273 10.15 7.78 -4.33
C GLN A 273 10.15 6.88 -5.55
N CYS A 274 10.33 7.48 -6.72
CA CYS A 274 10.51 6.76 -7.98
C CYS A 274 11.93 6.19 -8.05
N GLY A 275 12.04 4.90 -8.40
CA GLY A 275 13.29 4.27 -8.77
C GLY A 275 13.58 4.47 -10.26
N THR A 276 14.71 3.92 -10.72
CA THR A 276 15.13 3.96 -12.12
C THR A 276 14.12 3.23 -13.00
N PRO A 277 13.57 3.86 -14.05
CA PRO A 277 12.64 3.23 -14.97
C PRO A 277 13.18 1.93 -15.55
N VAL A 278 12.32 0.92 -15.65
CA VAL A 278 12.69 -0.41 -16.18
C VAL A 278 13.29 -0.31 -17.59
N ASN A 279 12.84 0.65 -18.38
CA ASN A 279 13.32 0.88 -19.74
C ASN A 279 14.81 1.21 -19.84
N GLU A 280 15.41 1.73 -18.76
CA GLU A 280 16.82 2.12 -18.74
C GLU A 280 17.77 0.94 -18.56
N TRP A 281 17.30 -0.20 -18.05
CA TRP A 281 18.15 -1.33 -17.71
C TRP A 281 17.63 -2.70 -18.21
N ILE A 282 16.40 -2.82 -18.70
CA ILE A 282 15.83 -4.10 -19.11
C ILE A 282 16.60 -4.78 -20.26
N ASP A 283 17.26 -3.98 -21.09
CA ASP A 283 18.05 -4.51 -22.22
C ASP A 283 19.26 -5.34 -21.78
N GLU A 284 19.78 -5.08 -20.59
CA GLU A 284 20.86 -5.86 -19.98
C GLU A 284 20.43 -7.32 -19.69
N LEU A 285 19.13 -7.58 -19.63
CA LEU A 285 18.55 -8.87 -19.25
C LEU A 285 17.95 -9.63 -20.44
N GLN A 286 17.94 -9.07 -21.65
CA GLN A 286 17.23 -9.64 -22.81
C GLN A 286 17.76 -11.00 -23.27
N ASP A 287 19.04 -11.27 -23.06
CA ASP A 287 19.69 -12.52 -23.46
C ASP A 287 19.42 -13.69 -22.49
N LEU A 288 18.74 -13.42 -21.37
CA LEU A 288 18.41 -14.46 -20.39
C LEU A 288 17.29 -15.37 -20.91
N PRO A 289 17.35 -16.68 -20.58
CA PRO A 289 16.24 -17.60 -20.84
C PRO A 289 14.94 -17.05 -20.23
N LYS A 290 13.80 -17.27 -20.89
CA LYS A 290 12.50 -16.70 -20.48
C LYS A 290 12.11 -16.97 -19.01
N ASN A 291 12.48 -18.12 -18.47
CA ASN A 291 12.24 -18.49 -17.07
C ASN A 291 13.13 -17.69 -16.08
N GLU A 292 14.32 -17.25 -16.51
CA GLU A 292 15.26 -16.47 -15.70
C GLU A 292 15.01 -14.96 -15.87
N PHE A 293 14.59 -14.54 -17.05
CA PHE A 293 14.32 -13.14 -17.38
C PHE A 293 13.38 -12.48 -16.38
N PHE A 294 12.17 -13.04 -16.16
CA PHE A 294 11.19 -12.43 -15.22
C PHE A 294 11.67 -12.45 -13.78
N LYS A 295 12.44 -13.45 -13.39
CA LYS A 295 13.07 -13.51 -12.07
C LYS A 295 14.11 -12.39 -11.90
N ALA A 296 14.97 -12.20 -12.90
CA ALA A 296 15.98 -11.14 -12.89
C ALA A 296 15.35 -9.75 -12.89
N VAL A 297 14.30 -9.53 -13.70
CA VAL A 297 13.53 -8.27 -13.69
C VAL A 297 12.90 -8.02 -12.31
N ALA A 298 12.28 -9.03 -11.70
CA ALA A 298 11.69 -8.92 -10.36
C ALA A 298 12.74 -8.56 -9.30
N GLN A 299 13.89 -9.22 -9.33
CA GLN A 299 15.00 -8.95 -8.42
C GLN A 299 15.55 -7.52 -8.58
N ARG A 300 15.70 -7.05 -9.82
CA ARG A 300 16.17 -5.68 -10.08
C ARG A 300 15.14 -4.64 -9.64
N MET A 301 13.84 -4.91 -9.85
CA MET A 301 12.77 -4.05 -9.32
C MET A 301 12.77 -4.01 -7.80
N ASP A 302 12.99 -5.15 -7.13
CA ASP A 302 13.13 -5.19 -5.66
C ASP A 302 14.32 -4.36 -5.20
N GLN A 303 15.48 -4.46 -5.86
CA GLN A 303 16.65 -3.63 -5.57
C GLN A 303 16.34 -2.14 -5.71
N GLU A 304 15.66 -1.74 -6.79
CA GLU A 304 15.24 -0.34 -6.97
C GLU A 304 14.30 0.12 -5.85
N ILE A 305 13.27 -0.67 -5.50
CA ILE A 305 12.34 -0.31 -4.43
C ILE A 305 13.06 -0.25 -3.07
N HIS A 306 13.92 -1.22 -2.78
CA HIS A 306 14.60 -1.30 -1.50
C HIS A 306 15.64 -0.20 -1.30
N ARG A 307 16.39 0.17 -2.35
CA ARG A 307 17.35 1.29 -2.30
C ARG A 307 16.71 2.63 -1.99
N HIS A 308 15.45 2.80 -2.35
CA HIS A 308 14.74 4.06 -2.22
C HIS A 308 13.84 4.12 -0.96
N TYR A 309 13.94 3.13 -0.03
CA TYR A 309 13.23 3.27 1.24
C TYR A 309 13.68 4.51 2.00
N ARG A 310 12.73 5.34 2.36
CA ARG A 310 12.94 6.36 3.38
C ARG A 310 12.86 5.70 4.75
N LEU A 311 14.00 5.63 5.43
CA LEU A 311 14.10 5.02 6.74
C LEU A 311 13.81 6.05 7.84
N TYR A 312 13.13 5.59 8.87
CA TYR A 312 12.75 6.38 10.02
C TYR A 312 13.32 5.78 11.31
N PRO A 313 13.41 6.52 12.42
CA PRO A 313 13.94 6.01 13.69
C PRO A 313 13.37 4.66 14.11
N CYS A 314 12.06 4.42 13.91
CA CYS A 314 11.41 3.14 14.24
C CYS A 314 12.03 1.92 13.52
N ASN A 315 12.58 2.09 12.31
CA ASN A 315 13.21 1.01 11.56
C ASN A 315 14.53 0.56 12.23
N TYR A 316 15.34 1.53 12.64
CA TYR A 316 16.62 1.28 13.32
C TYR A 316 16.41 0.73 14.72
N ILE A 317 15.49 1.31 15.50
CA ILE A 317 15.15 0.87 16.85
C ILE A 317 14.62 -0.57 16.81
N ALA A 318 13.73 -0.89 15.88
CA ALA A 318 13.18 -2.23 15.75
C ALA A 318 14.25 -3.28 15.45
N LEU A 319 15.19 -2.96 14.54
CA LEU A 319 16.29 -3.87 14.22
C LEU A 319 17.24 -4.05 15.41
N ASP A 320 17.55 -2.98 16.14
CA ASP A 320 18.40 -3.06 17.33
C ASP A 320 17.80 -3.91 18.45
N ILE A 321 16.49 -3.78 18.67
CA ILE A 321 15.77 -4.59 19.67
C ILE A 321 15.83 -6.08 19.28
N LEU A 322 15.57 -6.41 18.01
CA LEU A 322 15.62 -7.81 17.53
C LEU A 322 17.03 -8.37 17.64
N ASN A 323 18.06 -7.67 17.20
CA ASN A 323 19.45 -8.11 17.28
C ASN A 323 19.93 -8.28 18.73
N SER A 324 19.48 -7.44 19.65
CA SER A 324 19.80 -7.54 21.09
C SER A 324 19.15 -8.77 21.70
N GLY A 325 17.94 -9.13 21.28
CA GLY A 325 17.26 -10.35 21.69
C GLY A 325 17.98 -11.60 21.19
N GLU A 326 18.39 -11.63 19.92
CA GLU A 326 19.15 -12.75 19.33
C GLU A 326 20.49 -12.97 20.06
N ARG A 327 21.25 -11.91 20.35
CA ARG A 327 22.52 -12.03 21.10
C ARG A 327 22.35 -12.57 22.51
N ARG A 328 21.23 -12.28 23.20
CA ARG A 328 20.94 -12.85 24.53
C ARG A 328 20.66 -14.35 24.47
N VAL A 329 19.99 -14.80 23.40
CA VAL A 329 19.76 -16.24 23.16
C VAL A 329 21.07 -16.96 22.90
N GLU A 330 21.95 -16.44 22.04
CA GLU A 330 23.25 -17.02 21.73
C GLU A 330 24.17 -17.09 22.95
N ASN A 331 24.09 -16.10 23.84
CA ASN A 331 24.90 -16.06 25.08
C ASN A 331 24.31 -16.88 26.25
N GLY A 332 23.21 -17.59 26.06
CA GLY A 332 22.62 -18.48 27.08
C GLY A 332 21.91 -17.73 28.24
N GLU A 333 21.62 -16.44 28.11
CA GLU A 333 21.01 -15.60 29.15
C GLU A 333 19.48 -15.73 29.27
N PHE A 334 18.89 -16.72 28.61
CA PHE A 334 17.41 -16.86 28.52
C PHE A 334 16.72 -17.40 29.77
N ALA A 335 17.49 -17.84 30.80
CA ALA A 335 16.92 -18.54 31.97
C ALA A 335 16.34 -17.64 33.07
N THR A 336 16.63 -16.33 33.08
CA THR A 336 16.28 -15.47 34.22
C THR A 336 15.19 -14.42 33.95
N ALA A 337 14.77 -14.21 32.68
CA ALA A 337 13.83 -13.14 32.34
C ALA A 337 12.33 -13.46 32.57
N LEU A 338 11.99 -14.70 32.96
CA LEU A 338 10.60 -15.10 33.19
C LEU A 338 10.16 -15.06 34.66
N GLU A 339 11.08 -14.88 35.60
CA GLU A 339 10.74 -14.89 37.05
C GLU A 339 10.58 -13.49 37.66
N ASP A 340 11.07 -12.39 37.01
CA ASP A 340 10.96 -11.04 37.54
C ASP A 340 9.75 -10.24 37.01
N LYS A 341 8.54 -10.74 37.31
CA LYS A 341 7.29 -9.98 37.07
C LYS A 341 7.00 -8.89 38.12
N ALA A 342 7.95 -8.53 38.96
CA ALA A 342 7.70 -7.67 40.13
C ALA A 342 8.35 -6.26 40.07
N ASP A 343 9.13 -5.88 39.05
CA ASP A 343 9.75 -4.57 39.07
C ASP A 343 9.68 -3.81 37.74
N THR A 344 8.69 -2.95 37.62
CA THR A 344 8.50 -2.00 36.50
C THR A 344 9.66 -1.01 36.31
N LYS A 345 10.56 -0.89 37.28
CA LYS A 345 11.80 -0.09 37.20
C LYS A 345 12.97 -0.83 36.55
N ALA A 346 13.04 -2.16 36.66
CA ALA A 346 14.07 -2.95 36.00
C ALA A 346 13.87 -3.03 34.48
N ALA A 347 12.63 -3.03 34.00
CA ALA A 347 12.30 -2.94 32.58
C ALA A 347 12.72 -1.60 31.93
N ALA A 348 12.78 -0.51 32.71
CA ALA A 348 13.28 0.79 32.24
C ALA A 348 14.82 0.79 32.08
N ASN A 349 15.56 0.03 32.88
CA ASN A 349 17.03 -0.05 32.82
C ASN A 349 17.54 -1.03 31.74
N SER A 350 16.75 -2.03 31.31
CA SER A 350 17.09 -2.87 30.16
C SER A 350 17.02 -2.11 28.81
N LYS A 351 16.34 -0.97 28.79
CA LYS A 351 16.25 -0.05 27.63
C LYS A 351 17.58 0.65 27.30
N LEU A 352 18.54 0.69 28.22
CA LEU A 352 19.82 1.37 28.03
C LEU A 352 20.90 0.53 27.31
N SER A 353 20.72 -0.78 27.15
CA SER A 353 21.72 -1.64 26.49
C SER A 353 21.79 -1.47 24.97
N THR A 354 20.80 -0.84 24.36
CA THR A 354 20.80 -0.50 22.92
C THR A 354 21.71 0.69 22.57
N LEU A 355 22.21 1.43 23.57
CA LEU A 355 23.02 2.64 23.36
C LEU A 355 24.43 2.39 22.80
N ASN A 356 24.88 1.12 22.67
CA ASN A 356 26.18 0.74 22.09
C ASN A 356 26.07 0.12 20.69
N SER A 357 24.89 0.18 20.04
CA SER A 357 24.72 -0.28 18.68
C SER A 357 25.29 0.70 17.66
N PRO A 358 25.91 0.25 16.55
CA PRO A 358 26.31 1.14 15.46
C PRO A 358 25.14 1.88 14.81
N LEU A 359 23.90 1.44 15.06
CA LEU A 359 22.67 2.05 14.53
C LEU A 359 22.15 3.21 15.39
N ASN A 360 22.66 3.41 16.59
CA ASN A 360 22.16 4.43 17.54
C ASN A 360 22.38 5.88 17.09
N SER A 361 23.22 6.11 16.07
CA SER A 361 23.37 7.43 15.45
C SER A 361 22.16 7.88 14.65
N HIS A 362 21.22 6.99 14.37
CA HIS A 362 20.02 7.24 13.54
C HIS A 362 18.75 7.54 14.34
N TYR A 363 18.82 7.48 15.68
CA TYR A 363 17.68 7.76 16.55
C TYR A 363 18.12 8.29 17.91
N THR A 364 17.20 8.93 18.60
CA THR A 364 17.39 9.51 19.94
C THR A 364 16.67 8.70 21.02
N PRO A 365 16.99 8.87 22.32
CA PRO A 365 16.19 8.28 23.41
C PRO A 365 14.71 8.65 23.36
N SER A 366 14.38 9.85 22.89
CA SER A 366 13.00 10.30 22.68
C SER A 366 12.29 9.48 21.60
N ASP A 367 12.99 9.13 20.50
CA ASP A 367 12.45 8.28 19.45
C ASP A 367 12.16 6.87 19.97
N VAL A 368 13.03 6.34 20.83
CA VAL A 368 12.81 5.03 21.47
C VAL A 368 11.54 5.08 22.32
N THR A 369 11.39 6.11 23.17
CA THR A 369 10.21 6.26 24.02
C THR A 369 8.93 6.36 23.17
N ARG A 370 8.93 7.20 22.14
CA ARG A 370 7.79 7.39 21.22
C ARG A 370 7.42 6.09 20.53
N PHE A 371 8.39 5.33 20.05
CA PHE A 371 8.13 4.07 19.36
C PHE A 371 7.61 2.99 20.30
N GLU A 372 8.15 2.88 21.51
CA GLU A 372 7.67 1.96 22.54
C GLU A 372 6.24 2.25 22.98
N GLU A 373 5.90 3.50 23.19
CA GLU A 373 4.54 3.94 23.50
C GLU A 373 3.58 3.61 22.35
N TYR A 374 4.01 3.84 21.10
CA TYR A 374 3.24 3.49 19.92
C TYR A 374 3.00 1.97 19.85
N LEU A 375 4.05 1.13 19.95
CA LEU A 375 3.94 -0.32 19.92
C LEU A 375 3.01 -0.86 21.02
N SER A 376 3.15 -0.34 22.23
CA SER A 376 2.32 -0.71 23.38
C SER A 376 0.84 -0.39 23.13
N ALA A 377 0.57 0.80 22.58
CA ALA A 377 -0.78 1.21 22.23
C ALA A 377 -1.39 0.35 21.10
N GLN A 378 -0.58 -0.07 20.14
CA GLN A 378 -1.04 -0.97 19.07
C GLN A 378 -1.29 -2.39 19.58
N LEU A 379 -0.40 -2.94 20.40
CA LEU A 379 -0.57 -4.26 21.03
C LEU A 379 -1.84 -4.30 21.90
N ALA A 380 -2.16 -3.22 22.61
CA ALA A 380 -3.37 -3.13 23.43
C ALA A 380 -4.69 -3.23 22.62
N LYS A 381 -4.65 -2.94 21.30
CA LYS A 381 -5.82 -3.07 20.41
C LYS A 381 -6.13 -4.53 20.05
N ILE A 382 -5.16 -5.44 20.17
CA ILE A 382 -5.33 -6.85 19.81
C ILE A 382 -6.18 -7.56 20.89
N LYS A 383 -7.34 -8.05 20.47
CA LYS A 383 -8.28 -8.75 21.35
C LYS A 383 -8.63 -10.11 20.74
N ILE A 384 -7.72 -11.07 20.87
CA ILE A 384 -7.90 -12.44 20.40
C ILE A 384 -7.76 -13.40 21.58
N PRO A 385 -8.38 -14.59 21.54
CA PRO A 385 -8.14 -15.65 22.51
C PRO A 385 -6.66 -16.03 22.56
N ASN A 386 -6.17 -16.39 23.73
CA ASN A 386 -4.78 -16.86 23.93
C ASN A 386 -3.72 -15.88 23.33
N LYS A 387 -3.92 -14.59 23.52
CA LYS A 387 -3.02 -13.54 23.04
C LYS A 387 -1.59 -13.81 23.52
N ASP A 388 -0.69 -14.07 22.58
CA ASP A 388 0.74 -14.25 22.81
C ASP A 388 1.44 -12.90 22.57
N GLU A 389 1.59 -12.13 23.63
CA GLU A 389 2.07 -10.76 23.56
C GLU A 389 3.53 -10.65 23.08
N ALA A 390 4.38 -11.62 23.46
CA ALA A 390 5.77 -11.68 23.02
C ALA A 390 5.87 -11.95 21.51
N PHE A 391 5.14 -12.93 21.00
CA PHE A 391 5.08 -13.23 19.58
C PHE A 391 4.54 -12.05 18.76
N LEU A 392 3.43 -11.45 19.20
CA LEU A 392 2.82 -10.32 18.51
C LEU A 392 3.77 -9.11 18.43
N ARG A 393 4.46 -8.81 19.55
CA ARG A 393 5.47 -7.75 19.57
C ARG A 393 6.62 -8.04 18.62
N GLU A 394 7.13 -9.27 18.61
CA GLU A 394 8.20 -9.68 17.70
C GLU A 394 7.77 -9.52 16.23
N ARG A 395 6.54 -9.92 15.85
CA ARG A 395 6.03 -9.73 14.49
C ARG A 395 5.92 -8.28 14.11
N MET A 396 5.51 -7.40 15.03
CA MET A 396 5.48 -5.96 14.77
C MET A 396 6.89 -5.39 14.63
N LEU A 397 7.83 -5.73 15.50
CA LEU A 397 9.24 -5.32 15.36
C LEU A 397 9.83 -5.78 14.03
N THR A 398 9.59 -7.03 13.62
CA THR A 398 10.03 -7.56 12.32
C THR A 398 9.52 -6.72 11.17
N MET A 399 8.25 -6.30 11.22
CA MET A 399 7.63 -5.44 10.20
C MET A 399 8.33 -4.08 10.07
N TYR A 400 8.76 -3.50 11.19
CA TYR A 400 9.51 -2.23 11.17
C TYR A 400 10.99 -2.42 10.83
N ALA A 401 11.60 -3.57 11.14
CA ALA A 401 13.01 -3.84 10.86
C ALA A 401 13.27 -4.21 9.38
N ASN A 402 12.32 -4.90 8.72
CA ASN A 402 12.53 -5.42 7.37
C ASN A 402 12.81 -4.34 6.30
N PRO A 403 12.20 -3.14 6.30
CA PRO A 403 12.61 -2.07 5.38
C PRO A 403 14.09 -1.71 5.49
N LEU A 404 14.64 -1.66 6.71
CA LEU A 404 16.07 -1.40 6.91
C LEU A 404 16.93 -2.58 6.45
N ARG A 405 16.55 -3.83 6.76
CA ARG A 405 17.26 -5.03 6.27
C ARG A 405 17.33 -5.04 4.75
N ASN A 406 16.21 -4.78 4.09
CA ASN A 406 16.14 -4.75 2.63
C ASN A 406 16.94 -3.59 2.04
N TYR A 407 16.91 -2.42 2.68
CA TYR A 407 17.70 -1.26 2.28
C TYR A 407 19.20 -1.57 2.34
N LEU A 408 19.69 -2.15 3.43
CA LEU A 408 21.10 -2.52 3.57
C LEU A 408 21.51 -3.54 2.51
N ALA A 409 20.75 -4.63 2.34
CA ALA A 409 21.02 -5.64 1.33
C ALA A 409 20.98 -5.13 -0.12
N ALA A 410 20.28 -4.04 -0.39
CA ALA A 410 20.22 -3.43 -1.72
C ALA A 410 21.41 -2.48 -1.99
N HIS A 411 22.22 -2.14 -0.96
CA HIS A 411 23.40 -1.29 -1.06
C HIS A 411 24.72 -2.07 -0.95
N GLU A 412 24.65 -3.37 -0.60
CA GLU A 412 25.76 -4.31 -0.72
C GLU A 412 25.99 -4.73 -2.18
#